data_61b6b9a34930255910092923c33a1826
#
_entry.id   61b6b9a34930255910092923c33a1826
#
_cell.length_a   1.000
_cell.length_b   1.000
_cell.length_c   1.000
_cell.angle_alpha   90.00
_cell.angle_beta   90.00
_cell.angle_gamma   90.00
#
_symmetry.space_group_name_H-M   'P 1'
#
loop_
_entity.id
_entity.type
_entity.pdbx_description
1 polymer ?
#
loop_
_entity_poly.entity_id
_entity_poly.type
_entity_poly.pdbx_seq_one_letter_code
_entity_poly.pdbx_strand_id
1 'polypeptide(L)' 'LDSRFLRIHRSFIVNTARIDRCCPAHVEIGGMTIEISRKYREAARRRLTEQAANA' A
#
# COMPACT_ATOMS: atom_id res chain seq x y z
N LEU A 1 11.81 -10.22 0.26
CA LEU A 1 11.10 -9.25 -0.55
C LEU A 1 11.77 -7.89 -0.50
N ASP A 2 11.72 -7.21 -1.62
CA ASP A 2 12.23 -5.86 -1.73
C ASP A 2 11.35 -4.91 -0.91
N SER A 3 11.94 -3.83 -0.39
CA SER A 3 11.21 -2.83 0.38
C SER A 3 10.13 -2.11 -0.43
N ARG A 4 10.16 -2.25 -1.75
CA ARG A 4 9.14 -1.66 -2.62
C ARG A 4 7.82 -2.41 -2.60
N PHE A 5 7.82 -3.62 -2.06
CA PHE A 5 6.60 -4.43 -1.99
C PHE A 5 5.95 -4.30 -0.63
N LEU A 6 4.65 -4.16 -0.64
CA LEU A 6 3.87 -3.99 0.58
C LEU A 6 2.70 -4.95 0.56
N ARG A 7 2.58 -5.73 1.62
CA ARG A 7 1.43 -6.63 1.77
C ARG A 7 0.25 -5.84 2.31
N ILE A 8 -0.83 -5.82 1.56
CA ILE A 8 -2.06 -5.11 1.95
C ILE A 8 -3.20 -6.07 2.23
N HIS A 9 -2.98 -7.35 1.94
CA HIS A 9 -3.96 -8.38 2.14
C HIS A 9 -3.21 -9.69 2.19
N ARG A 10 -3.77 -10.70 2.86
CA ARG A 10 -3.10 -12.00 2.94
C ARG A 10 -2.85 -12.61 1.56
N SER A 11 -3.63 -12.22 0.59
CA SER A 11 -3.51 -12.72 -0.78
C SER A 11 -2.93 -11.72 -1.77
N PHE A 12 -2.67 -10.49 -1.33
CA PHE A 12 -2.21 -9.44 -2.24
C PHE A 12 -0.99 -8.72 -1.73
N ILE A 13 -0.03 -8.53 -2.62
CA ILE A 13 1.16 -7.73 -2.37
C ILE A 13 1.24 -6.74 -3.53
N VAL A 14 1.43 -5.47 -3.21
CA VAL A 14 1.53 -4.43 -4.23
C VAL A 14 2.91 -3.81 -4.25
N ASN A 15 3.28 -3.29 -5.42
CA ASN A 15 4.51 -2.53 -5.58
C ASN A 15 4.18 -1.06 -5.27
N THR A 16 4.77 -0.54 -4.21
CA THR A 16 4.46 0.82 -3.76
C THR A 16 4.82 1.89 -4.78
N ALA A 17 5.77 1.61 -5.66
CA ALA A 17 6.15 2.54 -6.72
C ALA A 17 5.06 2.68 -7.78
N ARG A 18 4.10 1.76 -7.81
CA ARG A 18 3.01 1.76 -8.78
C ARG A 18 1.72 2.34 -8.23
N ILE A 19 1.70 2.70 -6.96
CA ILE A 19 0.50 3.25 -6.35
C ILE A 19 0.27 4.67 -6.87
N ASP A 20 -0.88 4.88 -7.50
CA ASP A 20 -1.26 6.20 -8.01
C ASP A 20 -1.85 7.05 -6.90
N ARG A 21 -2.61 6.43 -6.02
CA ARG A 21 -3.24 7.12 -4.92
C ARG A 21 -3.33 6.19 -3.72
N CYS A 22 -3.05 6.74 -2.56
CA CYS A 22 -3.03 6.01 -1.30
C CYS A 22 -4.11 6.55 -0.38
N CYS A 23 -5.01 5.69 0.07
CA CYS A 23 -6.07 6.03 1.00
C CYS A 23 -5.98 5.14 2.23
N PRO A 24 -6.57 5.55 3.37
CA PRO A 24 -6.47 4.73 4.59
C PRO A 24 -7.00 3.30 4.46
N ALA A 25 -7.99 3.10 3.60
CA ALA A 25 -8.64 1.79 3.49
C ALA A 25 -8.36 1.08 2.16
N HIS A 26 -7.75 1.77 1.20
CA HIS A 26 -7.48 1.18 -0.11
C HIS A 26 -6.37 1.92 -0.83
N VAL A 27 -5.87 1.33 -1.91
CA VAL A 27 -4.90 1.96 -2.79
C VAL A 27 -5.42 1.89 -4.22
N GLU A 28 -5.04 2.85 -5.05
CA GLU A 28 -5.40 2.87 -6.46
C GLU A 28 -4.14 2.66 -7.29
N ILE A 29 -4.20 1.66 -8.15
CA ILE A 29 -3.08 1.28 -9.01
C ILE A 29 -3.61 1.05 -10.42
N GLY A 30 -3.13 1.84 -11.38
CA GLY A 30 -3.50 1.67 -12.78
C GLY A 30 -4.99 1.73 -13.04
N GLY A 31 -5.70 2.58 -12.29
CA GLY A 31 -7.15 2.72 -12.44
C GLY A 31 -7.95 1.67 -11.65
N MET A 32 -7.26 0.78 -10.94
CA MET A 32 -7.92 -0.23 -10.12
C MET A 32 -7.84 0.15 -8.65
N THR A 33 -8.93 -0.10 -7.93
CA THR A 33 -8.97 0.11 -6.50
C THR A 33 -8.79 -1.23 -5.80
N ILE A 34 -7.78 -1.31 -4.94
CA ILE A 34 -7.48 -2.54 -4.20
C ILE A 34 -7.65 -2.24 -2.71
N GLU A 35 -8.56 -2.95 -2.07
CA GLU A 35 -8.86 -2.74 -0.67
C GLU A 35 -7.74 -3.29 0.22
N ILE A 36 -7.38 -2.52 1.24
CA ILE A 36 -6.41 -2.96 2.23
C ILE A 36 -7.17 -3.68 3.34
N SER A 37 -6.82 -4.93 3.59
CA SER A 37 -7.42 -5.70 4.66
C SER A 37 -7.22 -4.99 6.01
N ARG A 38 -8.24 -5.02 6.86
CA ARG A 38 -8.18 -4.37 8.17
C ARG A 38 -6.93 -4.77 8.95
N LYS A 39 -6.55 -6.03 8.87
CA LYS A 39 -5.39 -6.55 9.57
C LYS A 39 -4.09 -5.87 9.14
N TYR A 40 -4.03 -5.43 7.90
CA TYR A 40 -2.80 -4.86 7.35
C TYR A 40 -2.82 -3.33 7.23
N ARG A 41 -3.93 -2.70 7.57
CA ARG A 41 -4.08 -1.24 7.40
C ARG A 41 -3.07 -0.43 8.16
N GLU A 42 -2.84 -0.78 9.41
CA GLU A 42 -1.92 -0.02 10.23
C GLU A 42 -0.49 -0.11 9.70
N ALA A 43 -0.06 -1.32 9.37
CA ALA A 43 1.28 -1.52 8.83
C ALA A 43 1.44 -0.84 7.47
N ALA A 44 0.40 -0.92 6.64
CA ALA A 44 0.43 -0.27 5.33
C ALA A 44 0.49 1.24 5.47
N ARG A 45 -0.32 1.82 6.35
CA ARG A 45 -0.32 3.26 6.59
C ARG A 45 1.05 3.74 7.05
N ARG A 46 1.67 2.99 7.94
CA ARG A 46 2.99 3.31 8.45
C ARG A 46 4.03 3.34 7.34
N ARG A 47 4.03 2.30 6.49
CA ARG A 47 4.98 2.20 5.40
C ARG A 47 4.79 3.32 4.37
N LEU A 48 3.56 3.61 4.05
CA LEU A 48 3.26 4.64 3.05
C LEU A 48 3.58 6.04 3.59
N THR A 49 3.37 6.26 4.87
CA THR A 49 3.73 7.53 5.50
C THR A 49 5.24 7.73 5.51
N GLU A 50 5.99 6.68 5.81
CA GLU A 50 7.45 6.75 5.80
C GLU A 50 7.99 7.07 4.42
N GLN A 51 7.42 6.47 3.39
CA GLN A 51 7.83 6.72 2.01
C GLN A 51 7.53 8.15 1.59
N ALA A 52 6.39 8.67 2.00
CA ALA A 52 6.04 10.06 1.72
C ALA A 52 6.99 11.02 2.40
N ALA A 53 7.40 10.70 3.62
CA ALA A 53 8.32 11.55 4.38
C ALA A 53 9.72 11.54 3.77
N ASN A 54 10.07 10.47 3.08
CA ASN A 54 11.39 10.33 2.46
C ASN A 54 11.44 10.80 1.01
N ALA A 55 10.32 11.20 0.47
CA ALA A 55 10.21 11.58 -0.95
C ALA A 55 10.81 12.98 -1.25
#